data_5d4f49ae8dfcd930eae1e67ea330f613
#
_entry.id   5d4f49ae8dfcd930eae1e67ea330f613
#
_cell.length_a   1.000
_cell.length_b   1.000
_cell.length_c   1.000
_cell.angle_alpha   90.00
_cell.angle_beta   90.00
_cell.angle_gamma   90.00
#
_symmetry.space_group_name_H-M   'P 1'
#
loop_
_entity.id
_entity.type
_entity.pdbx_description
1 polymer ?
#
loop_
_entity_poly.entity_id
_entity_poly.type
_entity_poly.pdbx_seq_one_letter_code
_entity_poly.pdbx_strand_id
1 'polypeptide(L)'
;MQDVNQPTSGRPRGRPPMLPDRIVAAALELVDDQGADALSMRSLAQRLGSGTATLYRHFASREEVVAMVVDRMLGEVDLDATAVAALPWQQACASFAEKMFDALSRHGNVAPLLVGHVPVGPHATALRELMLSVLLDHGFPTATAARVYATLSRYVLGFAIQRAGESHEAEAASVFRDLDPADLPATAAVAGDLPVPLEEEFAFGLRLIVAGLERGSSGMDS
;
A
#
# COMPACT_ATOMS: atom_id res chain seq x y z
N MET A 1 60.99 42.59 -11.28
CA MET A 1 59.90 42.89 -10.36
C MET A 1 58.68 42.17 -10.93
N GLN A 2 58.49 40.90 -10.51
CA GLN A 2 57.43 39.99 -11.05
C GLN A 2 56.38 39.81 -9.98
N ASP A 3 55.16 40.26 -10.30
CA ASP A 3 53.99 40.12 -9.48
C ASP A 3 53.41 38.76 -9.74
N VAL A 4 53.44 37.89 -8.72
CA VAL A 4 52.89 36.54 -8.78
C VAL A 4 51.44 36.61 -8.36
N ASN A 5 50.54 36.56 -9.33
CA ASN A 5 49.10 36.45 -9.14
C ASN A 5 48.74 35.04 -8.65
N GLN A 6 48.39 34.86 -7.37
CA GLN A 6 47.89 33.61 -6.81
C GLN A 6 46.42 33.44 -7.17
N PRO A 7 46.00 32.27 -7.69
CA PRO A 7 44.57 31.97 -7.91
C PRO A 7 43.89 31.73 -6.57
N THR A 8 42.84 32.50 -6.29
CA THR A 8 41.91 32.29 -5.15
C THR A 8 41.24 30.95 -5.27
N SER A 9 41.48 30.06 -4.30
CA SER A 9 40.81 28.77 -4.16
C SER A 9 39.30 28.98 -4.04
N GLY A 10 38.55 28.54 -5.06
CA GLY A 10 37.11 28.54 -5.04
C GLY A 10 36.57 27.68 -3.86
N ARG A 11 35.73 28.29 -3.04
CA ARG A 11 34.94 27.59 -2.02
C ARG A 11 34.26 26.38 -2.65
N PRO A 12 34.28 25.20 -2.02
CA PRO A 12 33.56 24.05 -2.51
C PRO A 12 32.07 24.40 -2.61
N ARG A 13 31.49 24.18 -3.79
CA ARG A 13 30.04 24.34 -4.03
C ARG A 13 29.31 23.56 -2.98
N GLY A 14 28.48 24.23 -2.17
CA GLY A 14 27.63 23.62 -1.19
C GLY A 14 26.81 22.51 -1.84
N ARG A 15 26.57 21.41 -1.08
CA ARG A 15 25.72 20.27 -1.49
C ARG A 15 24.37 20.82 -1.98
N PRO A 16 23.83 20.32 -3.11
CA PRO A 16 22.52 20.77 -3.60
C PRO A 16 21.48 20.71 -2.49
N PRO A 17 20.52 21.66 -2.43
CA PRO A 17 19.46 21.62 -1.42
C PRO A 17 18.73 20.30 -1.49
N MET A 18 18.49 19.70 -0.33
CA MET A 18 17.75 18.44 -0.22
C MET A 18 16.28 18.78 -0.41
N LEU A 19 15.67 18.25 -1.49
CA LEU A 19 14.26 18.46 -1.79
C LEU A 19 13.41 17.44 -1.01
N PRO A 20 12.20 17.80 -0.52
CA PRO A 20 11.28 16.89 0.17
C PRO A 20 11.04 15.59 -0.61
N ASP A 21 10.81 15.66 -1.92
CA ASP A 21 10.59 14.48 -2.76
C ASP A 21 11.73 13.47 -2.73
N ARG A 22 12.98 13.97 -2.65
CA ARG A 22 14.16 13.11 -2.53
C ARG A 22 14.22 12.43 -1.17
N ILE A 23 13.76 13.08 -0.11
CA ILE A 23 13.69 12.52 1.23
C ILE A 23 12.65 11.40 1.25
N VAL A 24 11.45 11.66 0.69
CA VAL A 24 10.34 10.68 0.61
C VAL A 24 10.75 9.48 -0.26
N ALA A 25 11.40 9.71 -1.41
CA ALA A 25 11.90 8.62 -2.24
C ALA A 25 12.90 7.73 -1.49
N ALA A 26 13.87 8.32 -0.80
CA ALA A 26 14.84 7.56 -0.02
C ALA A 26 14.22 6.85 1.18
N ALA A 27 13.13 7.41 1.76
CA ALA A 27 12.37 6.77 2.83
C ALA A 27 11.58 5.55 2.31
N LEU A 28 10.95 5.65 1.13
CA LEU A 28 10.28 4.53 0.48
C LEU A 28 11.28 3.41 0.17
N GLU A 29 12.41 3.72 -0.48
CA GLU A 29 13.47 2.73 -0.72
C GLU A 29 14.00 2.09 0.57
N LEU A 30 14.13 2.86 1.66
CA LEU A 30 14.56 2.33 2.96
C LEU A 30 13.56 1.31 3.51
N VAL A 31 12.26 1.59 3.38
CA VAL A 31 11.19 0.68 3.80
C VAL A 31 11.17 -0.57 2.92
N ASP A 32 11.28 -0.42 1.61
CA ASP A 32 11.30 -1.55 0.67
C ASP A 32 12.48 -2.49 0.95
N ASP A 33 13.66 -1.92 1.23
CA ASP A 33 14.88 -2.72 1.47
C ASP A 33 14.92 -3.38 2.86
N GLN A 34 14.41 -2.72 3.91
CA GLN A 34 14.68 -3.08 5.31
C GLN A 34 13.42 -3.23 6.18
N GLY A 35 12.23 -3.00 5.62
CA GLY A 35 10.97 -3.08 6.32
C GLY A 35 10.54 -1.77 7.01
N ALA A 36 9.26 -1.72 7.39
CA ALA A 36 8.63 -0.55 7.99
C ALA A 36 9.29 -0.08 9.31
N ASP A 37 9.77 -1.03 10.11
CA ASP A 37 10.40 -0.76 11.41
C ASP A 37 11.78 -0.09 11.28
N ALA A 38 12.45 -0.27 10.14
CA ALA A 38 13.73 0.37 9.87
C ALA A 38 13.60 1.89 9.65
N LEU A 39 12.41 2.39 9.33
CA LEU A 39 12.20 3.81 9.06
C LEU A 39 12.24 4.63 10.35
N SER A 40 13.31 5.36 10.53
CA SER A 40 13.51 6.37 11.57
C SER A 40 14.18 7.61 10.98
N MET A 41 14.05 8.76 11.64
CA MET A 41 14.75 9.99 11.20
C MET A 41 16.27 9.79 11.17
N ARG A 42 16.81 8.91 12.02
CA ARG A 42 18.24 8.60 12.07
C ARG A 42 18.68 7.73 10.89
N SER A 43 18.00 6.62 10.61
CA SER A 43 18.33 5.73 9.50
C SER A 43 18.16 6.43 8.15
N LEU A 44 17.09 7.24 8.01
CA LEU A 44 16.85 8.04 6.82
C LEU A 44 17.95 9.11 6.61
N ALA A 45 18.36 9.81 7.67
CA ALA A 45 19.46 10.77 7.60
C ALA A 45 20.78 10.08 7.18
N GLN A 46 21.06 8.90 7.72
CA GLN A 46 22.22 8.09 7.37
C GLN A 46 22.19 7.67 5.90
N ARG A 47 21.04 7.15 5.38
CA ARG A 47 20.88 6.79 3.97
C ARG A 47 21.10 7.96 3.03
N LEU A 48 20.66 9.16 3.42
CA LEU A 48 20.83 10.39 2.66
C LEU A 48 22.24 11.02 2.84
N GLY A 49 23.08 10.47 3.72
CA GLY A 49 24.38 11.03 4.09
C GLY A 49 24.25 12.44 4.66
N SER A 50 23.21 12.72 5.45
CA SER A 50 22.95 14.04 6.04
C SER A 50 22.74 13.93 7.54
N GLY A 51 22.58 15.07 8.23
CA GLY A 51 22.19 15.10 9.64
C GLY A 51 20.66 15.09 9.81
N THR A 52 20.17 14.55 10.92
CA THR A 52 18.73 14.55 11.28
C THR A 52 18.14 15.95 11.35
N ALA A 53 18.92 16.96 11.75
CA ALA A 53 18.51 18.37 11.76
C ALA A 53 18.10 18.87 10.36
N THR A 54 18.68 18.31 9.29
CA THR A 54 18.30 18.65 7.92
C THR A 54 16.91 18.10 7.60
N LEU A 55 16.60 16.90 8.05
CA LEU A 55 15.27 16.29 7.86
C LEU A 55 14.20 17.04 8.64
N TYR A 56 14.48 17.41 9.90
CA TYR A 56 13.52 18.16 10.73
C TYR A 56 13.22 19.59 10.25
N ARG A 57 13.97 20.10 9.26
CA ARG A 57 13.59 21.35 8.57
C ARG A 57 12.50 21.14 7.52
N HIS A 58 12.31 19.91 7.06
CA HIS A 58 11.35 19.56 6.02
C HIS A 58 10.13 18.83 6.57
N PHE A 59 10.30 18.05 7.63
CA PHE A 59 9.26 17.21 8.24
C PHE A 59 9.28 17.37 9.75
N ALA A 60 8.14 17.66 10.33
CA ALA A 60 8.03 17.87 11.78
C ALA A 60 8.26 16.59 12.59
N SER A 61 7.93 15.42 12.02
CA SER A 61 8.03 14.14 12.70
C SER A 61 8.27 12.96 11.74
N ARG A 62 8.51 11.76 12.28
CA ARG A 62 8.56 10.51 11.53
C ARG A 62 7.21 10.20 10.88
N GLU A 63 6.12 10.46 11.60
CA GLU A 63 4.74 10.22 11.14
C GLU A 63 4.43 11.02 9.88
N GLU A 64 4.93 12.24 9.76
CA GLU A 64 4.79 13.05 8.54
C GLU A 64 5.55 12.42 7.37
N VAL A 65 6.77 11.92 7.60
CA VAL A 65 7.51 11.17 6.58
C VAL A 65 6.75 9.91 6.17
N VAL A 66 6.21 9.15 7.13
CA VAL A 66 5.39 7.96 6.89
C VAL A 66 4.18 8.30 6.03
N ALA A 67 3.44 9.36 6.36
CA ALA A 67 2.28 9.80 5.59
C ALA A 67 2.64 10.11 4.13
N MET A 68 3.78 10.77 3.90
CA MET A 68 4.26 11.09 2.55
C MET A 68 4.75 9.85 1.79
N VAL A 69 5.38 8.89 2.46
CA VAL A 69 5.79 7.61 1.85
C VAL A 69 4.56 6.82 1.39
N VAL A 70 3.56 6.72 2.26
CA VAL A 70 2.29 6.05 1.94
C VAL A 70 1.60 6.74 0.75
N ASP A 71 1.50 8.07 0.78
CA ASP A 71 0.85 8.82 -0.30
C ASP A 71 1.61 8.69 -1.63
N ARG A 72 2.94 8.69 -1.60
CA ARG A 72 3.77 8.46 -2.79
C ARG A 72 3.50 7.07 -3.40
N MET A 73 3.48 6.02 -2.57
CA MET A 73 3.16 4.67 -3.02
C MET A 73 1.75 4.60 -3.61
N LEU A 74 0.76 5.26 -2.98
CA LEU A 74 -0.60 5.35 -3.52
C LEU A 74 -0.67 6.11 -4.84
N GLY A 75 0.26 7.01 -5.11
CA GLY A 75 0.42 7.67 -6.40
C GLY A 75 0.88 6.74 -7.54
N GLU A 76 1.35 5.53 -7.21
CA GLU A 76 1.73 4.49 -8.19
C GLU A 76 0.59 3.53 -8.53
N VAL A 77 -0.60 3.75 -7.96
CA VAL A 77 -1.80 2.99 -8.32
C VAL A 77 -2.23 3.40 -9.72
N ASP A 78 -2.09 2.46 -10.66
CA ASP A 78 -2.40 2.67 -12.07
C ASP A 78 -3.91 2.58 -12.34
N LEU A 79 -4.64 3.62 -11.94
CA LEU A 79 -6.08 3.78 -12.17
C LEU A 79 -6.35 5.01 -13.03
N ASP A 80 -6.91 4.77 -14.22
CA ASP A 80 -7.53 5.85 -15.01
C ASP A 80 -8.91 6.19 -14.40
N ALA A 81 -8.98 7.32 -13.72
CA ALA A 81 -10.20 7.76 -13.04
C ALA A 81 -11.41 7.89 -14.00
N THR A 82 -11.17 8.34 -15.24
CA THR A 82 -12.24 8.50 -16.23
C THR A 82 -12.75 7.14 -16.71
N ALA A 83 -11.83 6.20 -16.96
CA ALA A 83 -12.19 4.86 -17.37
C ALA A 83 -12.94 4.12 -16.25
N VAL A 84 -12.46 4.21 -15.01
CA VAL A 84 -13.10 3.56 -13.85
C VAL A 84 -14.48 4.14 -13.55
N ALA A 85 -14.65 5.46 -13.66
CA ALA A 85 -15.96 6.11 -13.46
C ALA A 85 -17.01 5.69 -14.49
N ALA A 86 -16.59 5.23 -15.68
CA ALA A 86 -17.49 4.73 -16.72
C ALA A 86 -17.87 3.24 -16.57
N LEU A 87 -17.25 2.51 -15.64
CA LEU A 87 -17.53 1.09 -15.39
C LEU A 87 -18.80 0.90 -14.55
N PRO A 88 -19.49 -0.23 -14.70
CA PRO A 88 -20.40 -0.71 -13.68
C PRO A 88 -19.70 -0.78 -12.33
N TRP A 89 -20.38 -0.42 -11.24
CA TRP A 89 -19.78 -0.34 -9.90
C TRP A 89 -19.06 -1.63 -9.46
N GLN A 90 -19.56 -2.79 -9.89
CA GLN A 90 -18.93 -4.09 -9.61
C GLN A 90 -17.52 -4.17 -10.19
N GLN A 91 -17.39 -3.77 -11.45
CA GLN A 91 -16.11 -3.75 -12.16
C GLN A 91 -15.19 -2.65 -11.62
N ALA A 92 -15.75 -1.50 -11.26
CA ALA A 92 -15.00 -0.42 -10.64
C ALA A 92 -14.42 -0.84 -9.27
N CYS A 93 -15.22 -1.51 -8.42
CA CYS A 93 -14.77 -2.07 -7.15
C CYS A 93 -13.67 -3.12 -7.34
N ALA A 94 -13.84 -4.03 -8.30
CA ALA A 94 -12.85 -5.05 -8.60
C ALA A 94 -11.54 -4.42 -9.09
N SER A 95 -11.60 -3.54 -10.09
CA SER A 95 -10.43 -2.84 -10.63
C SER A 95 -9.69 -2.02 -9.57
N PHE A 96 -10.43 -1.30 -8.72
CA PHE A 96 -9.84 -0.57 -7.60
C PHE A 96 -9.07 -1.50 -6.65
N ALA A 97 -9.70 -2.59 -6.21
CA ALA A 97 -9.10 -3.53 -5.26
C ALA A 97 -7.85 -4.21 -5.86
N GLU A 98 -7.93 -4.67 -7.11
CA GLU A 98 -6.83 -5.31 -7.83
C GLU A 98 -5.64 -4.35 -8.01
N LYS A 99 -5.88 -3.13 -8.50
CA LYS A 99 -4.82 -2.14 -8.71
C LYS A 99 -4.18 -1.66 -7.41
N MET A 100 -4.97 -1.53 -6.34
CA MET A 100 -4.46 -1.26 -5.00
C MET A 100 -3.60 -2.42 -4.49
N PHE A 101 -4.05 -3.67 -4.68
CA PHE A 101 -3.29 -4.85 -4.28
C PHE A 101 -1.98 -4.95 -5.05
N ASP A 102 -1.98 -4.71 -6.37
CA ASP A 102 -0.79 -4.68 -7.21
C ASP A 102 0.23 -3.63 -6.73
N ALA A 103 -0.23 -2.41 -6.42
CA ALA A 103 0.64 -1.34 -5.95
C ALA A 103 1.25 -1.69 -4.58
N LEU A 104 0.44 -2.15 -3.63
CA LEU A 104 0.91 -2.59 -2.32
C LEU A 104 1.82 -3.83 -2.40
N SER A 105 1.60 -4.71 -3.37
CA SER A 105 2.44 -5.89 -3.58
C SER A 105 3.83 -5.53 -4.10
N ARG A 106 3.95 -4.47 -4.90
CA ARG A 106 5.27 -3.95 -5.32
C ARG A 106 6.06 -3.36 -4.15
N HIS A 107 5.37 -2.83 -3.16
CA HIS A 107 5.91 -2.20 -1.95
C HIS A 107 5.44 -2.94 -0.69
N GLY A 108 5.60 -4.27 -0.64
CA GLY A 108 5.04 -5.13 0.41
C GLY A 108 5.39 -4.66 1.83
N ASN A 109 6.60 -4.13 2.01
CA ASN A 109 7.08 -3.60 3.29
C ASN A 109 6.44 -2.25 3.70
N VAL A 110 5.69 -1.58 2.80
CA VAL A 110 4.96 -0.34 3.12
C VAL A 110 3.59 -0.64 3.75
N ALA A 111 2.98 -1.79 3.43
CA ALA A 111 1.67 -2.16 3.94
C ALA A 111 1.52 -2.04 5.48
N PRO A 112 2.51 -2.45 6.31
CA PRO A 112 2.46 -2.26 7.75
C PRO A 112 2.36 -0.79 8.20
N LEU A 113 2.88 0.18 7.41
CA LEU A 113 2.77 1.60 7.73
C LEU A 113 1.32 2.13 7.63
N LEU A 114 0.44 1.42 6.92
CA LEU A 114 -0.98 1.76 6.79
C LEU A 114 -1.82 1.28 7.99
N VAL A 115 -1.27 0.42 8.84
CA VAL A 115 -1.99 -0.09 10.01
C VAL A 115 -2.21 1.04 11.02
N GLY A 116 -3.46 1.29 11.38
CA GLY A 116 -3.83 2.32 12.36
C GLY A 116 -3.81 3.76 11.84
N HIS A 117 -3.50 3.99 10.57
CA HIS A 117 -3.49 5.32 9.95
C HIS A 117 -4.49 5.39 8.80
N VAL A 118 -5.20 6.51 8.72
CA VAL A 118 -6.04 6.84 7.55
C VAL A 118 -5.21 7.72 6.63
N PRO A 119 -4.86 7.28 5.41
CA PRO A 119 -4.11 8.11 4.49
C PRO A 119 -4.91 9.35 4.08
N VAL A 120 -4.29 10.53 4.18
CA VAL A 120 -4.93 11.83 3.91
C VAL A 120 -4.19 12.68 2.87
N GLY A 121 -3.14 12.12 2.26
CA GLY A 121 -2.40 12.81 1.19
C GLY A 121 -3.23 12.96 -0.10
N PRO A 122 -2.73 13.72 -1.08
CA PRO A 122 -3.46 14.02 -2.32
C PRO A 122 -3.82 12.77 -3.12
N HIS A 123 -2.92 11.77 -3.26
CA HIS A 123 -3.20 10.54 -3.98
C HIS A 123 -4.22 9.66 -3.23
N ALA A 124 -4.05 9.52 -1.92
CA ALA A 124 -5.01 8.81 -1.08
C ALA A 124 -6.41 9.42 -1.15
N THR A 125 -6.48 10.74 -1.16
CA THR A 125 -7.76 11.48 -1.24
C THR A 125 -8.40 11.31 -2.62
N ALA A 126 -7.62 11.37 -3.71
CA ALA A 126 -8.11 11.18 -5.07
C ALA A 126 -8.68 9.76 -5.29
N LEU A 127 -7.98 8.72 -4.79
CA LEU A 127 -8.44 7.33 -4.87
C LEU A 127 -9.73 7.12 -4.07
N ARG A 128 -9.84 7.71 -2.90
CA ARG A 128 -11.05 7.67 -2.06
C ARG A 128 -12.21 8.36 -2.74
N GLU A 129 -11.99 9.57 -3.25
CA GLU A 129 -13.01 10.34 -3.96
C GLU A 129 -13.55 9.58 -5.17
N LEU A 130 -12.66 9.01 -5.99
CA LEU A 130 -13.05 8.21 -7.13
C LEU A 130 -14.01 7.07 -6.74
N MET A 131 -13.64 6.27 -5.75
CA MET A 131 -14.46 5.12 -5.36
C MET A 131 -15.78 5.52 -4.71
N LEU A 132 -15.78 6.55 -3.86
CA LEU A 132 -17.01 7.05 -3.26
C LEU A 132 -17.94 7.64 -4.32
N SER A 133 -17.41 8.41 -5.29
CA SER A 133 -18.21 8.96 -6.39
C SER A 133 -18.86 7.84 -7.21
N VAL A 134 -18.09 6.82 -7.62
CA VAL A 134 -18.65 5.66 -8.35
C VAL A 134 -19.80 5.01 -7.60
N LEU A 135 -19.64 4.76 -6.31
CA LEU A 135 -20.70 4.12 -5.50
C LEU A 135 -21.94 5.01 -5.37
N LEU A 136 -21.75 6.31 -5.11
CA LEU A 136 -22.85 7.26 -4.95
C LEU A 136 -23.61 7.48 -6.26
N ASP A 137 -22.91 7.59 -7.40
CA ASP A 137 -23.50 7.76 -8.73
C ASP A 137 -24.32 6.52 -9.16
N HIS A 138 -23.98 5.34 -8.62
CA HIS A 138 -24.76 4.11 -8.78
C HIS A 138 -25.85 3.91 -7.73
N GLY A 139 -26.18 4.94 -6.96
CA GLY A 139 -27.33 4.96 -6.03
C GLY A 139 -27.07 4.31 -4.66
N PHE A 140 -25.83 4.00 -4.29
CA PHE A 140 -25.55 3.50 -2.93
C PHE A 140 -25.83 4.59 -1.90
N PRO A 141 -26.56 4.28 -0.81
CA PRO A 141 -26.69 5.22 0.32
C PRO A 141 -25.31 5.59 0.89
N THR A 142 -25.14 6.82 1.31
CA THR A 142 -23.86 7.36 1.81
C THR A 142 -23.18 6.48 2.86
N ALA A 143 -23.98 5.98 3.83
CA ALA A 143 -23.47 5.09 4.86
C ALA A 143 -22.99 3.73 4.30
N THR A 144 -23.64 3.23 3.26
CA THR A 144 -23.26 1.98 2.58
C THR A 144 -22.03 2.21 1.72
N ALA A 145 -21.97 3.28 0.94
CA ALA A 145 -20.79 3.65 0.14
C ALA A 145 -19.53 3.76 1.02
N ALA A 146 -19.64 4.42 2.17
CA ALA A 146 -18.54 4.54 3.13
C ALA A 146 -18.09 3.17 3.67
N ARG A 147 -19.04 2.27 3.99
CA ARG A 147 -18.73 0.91 4.46
C ARG A 147 -18.07 0.06 3.38
N VAL A 148 -18.56 0.12 2.15
CA VAL A 148 -17.98 -0.60 0.99
C VAL A 148 -16.54 -0.16 0.77
N TYR A 149 -16.30 1.14 0.65
CA TYR A 149 -14.94 1.69 0.51
C TYR A 149 -14.01 1.22 1.64
N ALA A 150 -14.46 1.35 2.89
CA ALA A 150 -13.65 0.95 4.05
C ALA A 150 -13.38 -0.56 4.09
N THR A 151 -14.36 -1.39 3.69
CA THR A 151 -14.22 -2.85 3.65
C THR A 151 -13.22 -3.27 2.56
N LEU A 152 -13.36 -2.74 1.34
CA LEU A 152 -12.43 -3.03 0.25
C LEU A 152 -11.00 -2.60 0.60
N SER A 153 -10.83 -1.40 1.17
CA SER A 153 -9.50 -0.91 1.56
C SER A 153 -8.83 -1.80 2.60
N ARG A 154 -9.58 -2.28 3.61
CA ARG A 154 -9.04 -3.20 4.63
C ARG A 154 -8.81 -4.61 4.11
N TYR A 155 -9.68 -5.07 3.19
CA TYR A 155 -9.50 -6.34 2.51
C TYR A 155 -8.17 -6.37 1.76
N VAL A 156 -7.94 -5.38 0.90
CA VAL A 156 -6.69 -5.22 0.15
C VAL A 156 -5.48 -5.14 1.09
N LEU A 157 -5.57 -4.30 2.13
CA LEU A 157 -4.48 -4.13 3.09
C LEU A 157 -4.13 -5.44 3.82
N GLY A 158 -5.14 -6.23 4.20
CA GLY A 158 -4.95 -7.52 4.87
C GLY A 158 -4.13 -8.49 4.01
N PHE A 159 -4.45 -8.61 2.74
CA PHE A 159 -3.70 -9.44 1.80
C PHE A 159 -2.29 -8.89 1.50
N ALA A 160 -2.16 -7.57 1.34
CA ALA A 160 -0.86 -6.95 1.10
C ALA A 160 0.13 -7.14 2.25
N ILE A 161 -0.33 -7.16 3.51
CA ILE A 161 0.50 -7.46 4.68
C ILE A 161 0.97 -8.91 4.66
N GLN A 162 0.10 -9.85 4.27
CA GLN A 162 0.46 -11.28 4.19
C GLN A 162 1.50 -11.52 3.11
N ARG A 163 1.40 -10.84 1.96
CA ARG A 163 2.37 -10.97 0.88
C ARG A 163 3.81 -10.62 1.29
N ALA A 164 3.99 -9.71 2.20
CA ALA A 164 5.32 -9.41 2.76
C ALA A 164 5.94 -10.60 3.54
N GLY A 165 5.12 -11.60 3.91
CA GLY A 165 5.51 -12.79 4.68
C GLY A 165 5.60 -14.11 3.89
N GLU A 166 5.41 -14.11 2.58
CA GLU A 166 5.24 -15.32 1.74
C GLU A 166 6.41 -16.32 1.68
N SER A 167 7.50 -16.11 2.41
CA SER A 167 8.67 -17.02 2.37
C SER A 167 8.41 -18.44 2.89
N HIS A 168 7.22 -18.81 3.35
CA HIS A 168 6.93 -20.06 4.07
C HIS A 168 5.86 -20.98 3.45
N GLU A 169 5.37 -20.69 2.24
CA GLU A 169 4.29 -21.49 1.62
C GLU A 169 4.64 -22.96 1.41
N ALA A 170 5.86 -23.23 0.93
CA ALA A 170 6.29 -24.61 0.69
C ALA A 170 6.42 -25.41 2.00
N GLU A 171 6.82 -24.77 3.08
CA GLU A 171 6.90 -25.35 4.41
C GLU A 171 5.48 -25.61 4.98
N ALA A 172 4.58 -24.65 4.84
CA ALA A 172 3.18 -24.80 5.22
C ALA A 172 2.49 -25.96 4.45
N ALA A 173 2.71 -26.08 3.14
CA ALA A 173 2.18 -27.18 2.33
C ALA A 173 2.64 -28.56 2.81
N SER A 174 3.86 -28.69 3.33
CA SER A 174 4.32 -29.96 3.89
C SER A 174 3.60 -30.31 5.19
N VAL A 175 3.35 -29.32 6.04
CA VAL A 175 2.63 -29.50 7.31
C VAL A 175 1.22 -30.05 7.07
N PHE A 176 0.49 -29.52 6.08
CA PHE A 176 -0.85 -30.00 5.75
C PHE A 176 -0.88 -31.42 5.23
N ARG A 177 0.13 -31.84 4.47
CA ARG A 177 0.21 -33.21 3.91
C ARG A 177 0.55 -34.27 4.94
N ASP A 178 1.24 -33.90 6.01
CA ASP A 178 1.70 -34.82 7.06
C ASP A 178 0.67 -35.02 8.20
N LEU A 179 -0.53 -34.42 8.08
CA LEU A 179 -1.60 -34.54 9.08
C LEU A 179 -2.20 -35.95 9.09
N ASP A 180 -2.47 -36.45 10.30
CA ASP A 180 -3.20 -37.73 10.45
C ASP A 180 -4.70 -37.54 10.14
N PRO A 181 -5.25 -38.21 9.11
CA PRO A 181 -6.67 -38.13 8.77
C PRO A 181 -7.60 -38.64 9.89
N ALA A 182 -7.11 -39.48 10.80
CA ALA A 182 -7.91 -39.99 11.92
C ALA A 182 -8.19 -38.89 12.96
N ASP A 183 -7.22 -37.99 13.16
CA ASP A 183 -7.34 -36.87 14.11
C ASP A 183 -8.00 -35.65 13.49
N LEU A 184 -7.71 -35.37 12.20
CA LEU A 184 -8.10 -34.13 11.49
C LEU A 184 -8.74 -34.41 10.13
N PRO A 185 -9.89 -35.15 10.07
CA PRO A 185 -10.45 -35.63 8.81
C PRO A 185 -10.85 -34.51 7.84
N ALA A 186 -11.38 -33.38 8.32
CA ALA A 186 -11.79 -32.27 7.47
C ALA A 186 -10.55 -31.54 6.86
N THR A 187 -9.51 -31.32 7.66
CA THR A 187 -8.27 -30.68 7.18
C THR A 187 -7.54 -31.61 6.21
N ALA A 188 -7.47 -32.88 6.50
CA ALA A 188 -6.85 -33.88 5.62
C ALA A 188 -7.58 -34.00 4.27
N ALA A 189 -8.90 -33.83 4.25
CA ALA A 189 -9.69 -33.86 3.02
C ALA A 189 -9.36 -32.73 2.05
N VAL A 190 -8.88 -31.58 2.53
CA VAL A 190 -8.52 -30.40 1.73
C VAL A 190 -7.00 -30.13 1.73
N ALA A 191 -6.19 -31.00 2.30
CA ALA A 191 -4.75 -30.80 2.48
C ALA A 191 -4.00 -30.65 1.15
N GLY A 192 -4.52 -31.21 0.05
CA GLY A 192 -3.97 -31.05 -1.29
C GLY A 192 -4.19 -29.67 -1.92
N ASP A 193 -5.19 -28.94 -1.40
CA ASP A 193 -5.57 -27.60 -1.86
C ASP A 193 -5.04 -26.50 -0.94
N LEU A 194 -4.31 -26.84 0.13
CA LEU A 194 -3.74 -25.91 1.10
C LEU A 194 -2.20 -25.92 1.06
N PRO A 195 -1.55 -24.74 1.26
CA PRO A 195 -2.17 -23.41 1.35
C PRO A 195 -2.71 -22.96 -0.02
N VAL A 196 -3.78 -22.18 -0.02
CA VAL A 196 -4.28 -21.54 -1.24
C VAL A 196 -3.31 -20.42 -1.64
N PRO A 197 -2.91 -20.31 -2.93
CA PRO A 197 -2.10 -19.16 -3.39
C PRO A 197 -2.78 -17.83 -3.08
N LEU A 198 -2.03 -16.87 -2.56
CA LEU A 198 -2.57 -15.61 -2.03
C LEU A 198 -3.39 -14.83 -3.06
N GLU A 199 -2.96 -14.82 -4.32
CA GLU A 199 -3.69 -14.16 -5.41
C GLU A 199 -5.02 -14.85 -5.72
N GLU A 200 -5.07 -16.17 -5.65
CA GLU A 200 -6.30 -16.94 -5.87
C GLU A 200 -7.30 -16.68 -4.74
N GLU A 201 -6.82 -16.68 -3.49
CA GLU A 201 -7.62 -16.36 -2.32
C GLU A 201 -8.14 -14.92 -2.37
N PHE A 202 -7.28 -13.96 -2.72
CA PHE A 202 -7.67 -12.56 -2.93
C PHE A 202 -8.76 -12.43 -3.99
N ALA A 203 -8.56 -13.00 -5.17
CA ALA A 203 -9.53 -12.93 -6.25
C ALA A 203 -10.86 -13.61 -5.87
N PHE A 204 -10.83 -14.74 -5.17
CA PHE A 204 -12.01 -15.43 -4.70
C PHE A 204 -12.81 -14.60 -3.69
N GLY A 205 -12.16 -14.07 -2.67
CA GLY A 205 -12.82 -13.25 -1.65
C GLY A 205 -13.37 -11.94 -2.20
N LEU A 206 -12.66 -11.30 -3.14
CA LEU A 206 -13.14 -10.10 -3.82
C LEU A 206 -14.44 -10.36 -4.59
N ARG A 207 -14.53 -11.48 -5.33
CA ARG A 207 -15.78 -11.89 -6.00
C ARG A 207 -16.93 -12.10 -5.02
N LEU A 208 -16.66 -12.71 -3.84
CA LEU A 208 -17.68 -12.91 -2.81
C LEU A 208 -18.17 -11.58 -2.23
N ILE A 209 -17.27 -10.62 -2.00
CA ILE A 209 -17.63 -9.28 -1.50
C ILE A 209 -18.54 -8.58 -2.51
N VAL A 210 -18.13 -8.52 -3.78
CA VAL A 210 -18.91 -7.85 -4.84
C VAL A 210 -20.28 -8.51 -5.03
N ALA A 211 -20.35 -9.84 -5.13
CA ALA A 211 -21.62 -10.58 -5.24
C ALA A 211 -22.51 -10.42 -4.00
N GLY A 212 -21.94 -10.25 -2.82
CA GLY A 212 -22.66 -9.94 -1.59
C GLY A 212 -23.33 -8.56 -1.63
N LEU A 213 -22.63 -7.57 -2.16
CA LEU A 213 -23.15 -6.22 -2.33
C LEU A 213 -24.32 -6.16 -3.34
N GLU A 214 -24.24 -6.91 -4.44
CA GLU A 214 -25.35 -7.00 -5.42
C GLU A 214 -26.65 -7.48 -4.77
N ARG A 215 -26.57 -8.53 -3.96
CA ARG A 215 -27.74 -9.05 -3.24
C ARG A 215 -28.29 -8.07 -2.21
N GLY A 216 -27.39 -7.33 -1.54
CA GLY A 216 -27.77 -6.33 -0.54
C GLY A 216 -28.42 -5.11 -1.19
N SER A 217 -27.98 -4.66 -2.35
CA SER A 217 -28.57 -3.51 -3.08
C SER A 217 -29.96 -3.84 -3.62
N SER A 218 -30.18 -5.05 -4.14
CA SER A 218 -31.48 -5.50 -4.65
C SER A 218 -32.57 -5.64 -3.56
N GLY A 219 -32.19 -5.77 -2.30
CA GLY A 219 -33.12 -5.85 -1.15
C GLY A 219 -33.47 -4.50 -0.50
N MET A 220 -32.86 -3.40 -0.92
CA MET A 220 -33.07 -2.06 -0.36
C MET A 220 -34.12 -1.26 -1.12
N ASP A 221 -34.63 -1.76 -2.25
CA ASP A 221 -35.72 -1.16 -3.05
C ASP A 221 -37.11 -1.72 -2.67
N SER A 222 -37.23 -2.46 -1.58
CA SER A 222 -38.47 -3.02 -1.04
C SER A 222 -38.74 -2.48 0.35
#